data_6a099893bb0bc03795f48cdb884dea36
#
_entry.id   6a099893bb0bc03795f48cdb884dea36
#
_cell.length_a   1.000
_cell.length_b   1.000
_cell.length_c   1.000
_cell.angle_alpha   90.00
_cell.angle_beta   90.00
_cell.angle_gamma   90.00
#
_symmetry.space_group_name_H-M   'P 1'
#
loop_
_entity.id
_entity.type
_entity.pdbx_description
1 polymer ?
#
loop_
_entity_poly.entity_id
_entity_poly.type
_entity_poly.pdbx_seq_one_letter_code
_entity_poly.pdbx_strand_id
1 'polypeptide(L)'
;MLAGVPYAPFSKGDKLGRMADWTAETKDRQNQRPQYNRGFRDQQVYGAGSSNLFTVAAAEDESSFSVVDNTRVQKRTFGRGGGTVFRGRGGQRGAANQRGGRGGFQRAGPVSRAQQTGYNYPDRGGARGGRGGRRFGWRDYDKPQRIREASVNIRPDWQMLEEVDFTRLSKLNLDAPEGEDLETYGFLHYYDKSYDKPPVKNAERKIQALDRAAYNVTTSQDPVINELAEKNAATVFATSDILSMLMCATRSVYSWDIVIVHQGDKIYFDKRDGASFDMVSVNENAIDAPLEAAEAAGKQDQINTPNALAMEATIINHNFALQTLIESEKSKVNFSKPNPFYDETEETEPLASKGYKYRRFDISLERDEEPVSMIVRTEVDAVMKGGPTGGEDQQLVIKALNEFDPKAQGSGGALDWRTKLNSQRGAVLATEMKNNSAKLARWTTQAILAKADGMKLGFVSRVNPRSPASHVVLGVAGYKPREFASQMNLNLGNGWGIVRTIVDRIRALDSDEPADKLKKYVLIKDPNKSILRLYSVPPTTFEEDEEAELEEREEENDEAEE
;
A
#
# COMPACT_ATOMS: atom_id res chain seq x y z
N MET A 1 -20.00 5.55 -19.61
CA MET A 1 -18.80 6.36 -19.82
C MET A 1 -18.38 6.89 -18.47
N LEU A 2 -17.33 6.33 -17.89
CA LEU A 2 -16.61 6.88 -16.75
C LEU A 2 -15.21 7.30 -17.21
N ALA A 3 -15.13 7.67 -18.49
CA ALA A 3 -13.93 8.26 -19.05
C ALA A 3 -14.01 9.77 -18.80
N GLY A 4 -13.13 10.27 -17.99
CA GLY A 4 -12.80 11.67 -17.93
C GLY A 4 -13.48 12.48 -16.82
N VAL A 5 -13.46 12.01 -15.58
CA VAL A 5 -13.37 12.96 -14.47
C VAL A 5 -11.88 13.06 -14.16
N PRO A 6 -11.20 14.14 -14.55
CA PRO A 6 -9.84 14.38 -14.12
C PRO A 6 -9.92 14.66 -12.62
N TYR A 7 -9.71 13.64 -11.82
CA TYR A 7 -9.47 13.81 -10.41
C TYR A 7 -8.02 14.25 -10.27
N ALA A 8 -7.80 15.53 -10.25
CA ALA A 8 -6.55 16.09 -9.78
C ALA A 8 -6.60 16.08 -8.24
N PRO A 9 -5.83 15.25 -7.57
CA PRO A 9 -5.81 15.27 -6.13
C PRO A 9 -5.01 16.48 -5.67
N PHE A 10 -5.69 17.42 -5.05
CA PHE A 10 -5.08 18.36 -4.12
C PHE A 10 -3.95 19.26 -4.64
N SER A 11 -4.21 20.09 -5.62
CA SER A 11 -3.40 21.30 -5.77
C SER A 11 -3.86 22.36 -4.76
N LYS A 12 -3.09 23.45 -4.62
CA LYS A 12 -3.54 24.61 -3.85
C LYS A 12 -4.82 25.14 -4.51
N GLY A 13 -5.96 24.89 -3.90
CA GLY A 13 -7.28 25.24 -4.42
C GLY A 13 -8.16 24.05 -4.78
N ASP A 14 -7.62 22.85 -4.96
CA ASP A 14 -8.43 21.66 -5.24
C ASP A 14 -9.00 21.06 -3.95
N LYS A 15 -10.28 20.77 -3.98
CA LYS A 15 -11.02 20.13 -2.90
C LYS A 15 -11.38 18.71 -3.30
N LEU A 16 -11.36 17.79 -2.35
CA LEU A 16 -11.89 16.45 -2.55
C LEU A 16 -13.37 16.55 -2.97
N GLY A 17 -13.69 15.93 -4.12
CA GLY A 17 -15.05 15.81 -4.60
C GLY A 17 -15.98 15.23 -3.52
N ARG A 18 -17.25 15.61 -3.56
CA ARG A 18 -18.26 15.14 -2.62
C ARG A 18 -18.58 13.67 -2.85
N MET A 19 -18.85 12.92 -1.79
CA MET A 19 -19.38 11.54 -1.92
C MET A 19 -20.68 11.47 -2.75
N ALA A 20 -21.39 12.59 -2.94
CA ALA A 20 -22.57 12.68 -3.80
C ALA A 20 -22.27 12.32 -5.27
N ASP A 21 -21.06 12.58 -5.74
CA ASP A 21 -20.65 12.27 -7.12
C ASP A 21 -20.59 10.75 -7.39
N TRP A 22 -20.52 9.95 -6.33
CA TRP A 22 -20.62 8.49 -6.43
C TRP A 22 -22.06 7.98 -6.59
N THR A 23 -23.05 8.82 -6.31
CA THR A 23 -24.47 8.44 -6.34
C THR A 23 -25.13 8.69 -7.68
N ALA A 24 -24.45 9.33 -8.63
CA ALA A 24 -24.95 9.55 -9.97
C ALA A 24 -25.10 8.21 -10.70
N GLU A 25 -26.34 7.73 -10.73
CA GLU A 25 -26.90 6.72 -11.63
C GLU A 25 -26.57 5.23 -11.39
N THR A 26 -27.35 4.63 -10.52
CA THR A 26 -27.91 3.31 -10.79
C THR A 26 -29.39 3.27 -10.43
N LYS A 27 -30.22 3.97 -11.20
CA LYS A 27 -31.64 3.62 -11.35
C LYS A 27 -31.73 2.52 -12.40
N ASP A 28 -32.46 1.48 -12.02
CA ASP A 28 -32.95 0.37 -12.80
C ASP A 28 -32.02 -0.83 -13.01
N ARG A 29 -32.21 -1.81 -12.12
CA ARG A 29 -32.57 -3.19 -12.48
C ARG A 29 -32.86 -4.00 -11.22
N GLN A 30 -34.13 -3.96 -10.80
CA GLN A 30 -34.72 -5.01 -9.97
C GLN A 30 -35.01 -6.24 -10.83
N ASN A 31 -34.81 -7.40 -10.20
CA ASN A 31 -35.26 -8.74 -10.55
C ASN A 31 -34.27 -9.62 -11.31
N GLN A 32 -33.60 -10.46 -10.53
CA GLN A 32 -33.66 -11.93 -10.66
C GLN A 32 -32.73 -12.58 -9.62
N ARG A 33 -33.29 -13.34 -8.71
CA ARG A 33 -32.58 -14.17 -7.74
C ARG A 33 -32.29 -15.54 -8.36
N PRO A 34 -31.07 -16.06 -8.33
CA PRO A 34 -30.83 -17.51 -8.37
C PRO A 34 -30.53 -18.04 -6.96
N GLN A 35 -31.23 -19.09 -6.60
CA GLN A 35 -30.95 -19.92 -5.43
C GLN A 35 -29.55 -20.57 -5.55
N TYR A 36 -28.76 -20.47 -4.50
CA TYR A 36 -27.48 -21.19 -4.41
C TYR A 36 -27.52 -22.21 -3.28
N ASN A 37 -27.21 -23.45 -3.66
CA ASN A 37 -26.95 -24.56 -2.78
C ASN A 37 -25.71 -24.30 -1.90
N ARG A 38 -25.88 -24.53 -0.59
CA ARG A 38 -24.79 -24.53 0.39
C ARG A 38 -23.96 -25.82 0.25
N GLY A 39 -22.73 -25.68 -0.26
CA GLY A 39 -21.69 -26.68 -0.12
C GLY A 39 -20.77 -26.32 1.05
N PHE A 40 -20.60 -27.22 1.98
CA PHE A 40 -19.64 -27.14 3.07
C PHE A 40 -18.22 -26.90 2.52
N ARG A 41 -17.56 -25.86 2.97
CA ARG A 41 -16.14 -25.60 2.75
C ARG A 41 -15.38 -25.90 4.03
N ASP A 42 -14.40 -26.77 3.89
CA ASP A 42 -13.41 -27.12 4.93
C ASP A 42 -12.77 -25.88 5.55
N GLN A 43 -12.75 -25.88 6.87
CA GLN A 43 -12.00 -24.92 7.67
C GLN A 43 -10.50 -25.15 7.43
N GLN A 44 -9.85 -24.28 6.70
CA GLN A 44 -8.40 -24.17 6.78
C GLN A 44 -8.03 -23.49 8.10
N VAL A 45 -7.40 -24.27 8.96
CA VAL A 45 -6.82 -23.80 10.21
C VAL A 45 -5.62 -22.92 9.86
N TYR A 46 -5.77 -21.61 10.02
CA TYR A 46 -4.65 -20.67 10.00
C TYR A 46 -3.91 -20.78 11.32
N GLY A 47 -2.89 -21.66 11.38
CA GLY A 47 -2.00 -21.81 12.53
C GLY A 47 -0.56 -21.87 12.05
N ALA A 48 0.34 -21.28 12.84
CA ALA A 48 1.80 -21.41 12.86
C ALA A 48 2.62 -21.26 11.57
N GLY A 49 2.01 -21.37 10.37
CA GLY A 49 2.74 -21.26 9.10
C GLY A 49 2.80 -19.84 8.51
N SER A 50 1.93 -18.94 8.94
CA SER A 50 1.89 -17.58 8.39
C SER A 50 2.91 -16.63 9.05
N SER A 51 3.43 -16.96 10.22
CA SER A 51 4.50 -16.17 10.87
C SER A 51 5.84 -16.27 10.12
N ASN A 52 6.09 -17.36 9.39
CA ASN A 52 7.32 -17.54 8.61
C ASN A 52 7.32 -16.78 7.27
N LEU A 53 6.18 -16.26 6.80
CA LEU A 53 6.13 -15.43 5.59
C LEU A 53 6.66 -14.00 5.83
N PHE A 54 6.81 -13.59 7.07
CA PHE A 54 7.30 -12.27 7.46
C PHE A 54 8.66 -12.30 8.16
N THR A 55 9.26 -13.48 8.34
CA THR A 55 10.62 -13.61 8.84
C THR A 55 11.58 -13.42 7.66
N VAL A 56 11.92 -12.17 7.38
CA VAL A 56 13.19 -11.89 6.70
C VAL A 56 14.26 -12.11 7.78
N ALA A 57 15.18 -13.05 7.53
CA ALA A 57 16.30 -13.27 8.42
C ALA A 57 16.97 -11.95 8.76
N ALA A 58 17.13 -11.67 10.04
CA ALA A 58 17.99 -10.59 10.51
C ALA A 58 19.35 -10.76 9.82
N ALA A 59 19.95 -9.65 9.41
CA ALA A 59 21.28 -9.64 8.81
C ALA A 59 22.21 -10.53 9.65
N GLU A 60 22.51 -11.71 9.12
CA GLU A 60 23.51 -12.58 9.72
C GLU A 60 24.87 -11.95 9.45
N ASP A 61 25.69 -11.92 10.49
CA ASP A 61 27.09 -11.53 10.44
C ASP A 61 27.80 -12.11 9.21
N GLU A 62 28.58 -11.31 8.51
CA GLU A 62 29.37 -11.67 7.33
C GLU A 62 30.36 -12.83 7.56
N SER A 63 30.46 -13.36 8.78
CA SER A 63 31.32 -14.49 9.15
C SER A 63 30.78 -15.89 8.84
N SER A 64 29.52 -15.99 8.37
CA SER A 64 28.84 -17.28 8.12
C SER A 64 28.61 -17.63 6.65
N PHE A 65 29.19 -16.89 5.69
CA PHE A 65 29.12 -17.25 4.27
C PHE A 65 30.01 -18.44 3.95
N SER A 66 29.48 -19.65 3.93
CA SER A 66 30.09 -20.78 3.25
C SER A 66 29.64 -20.77 1.79
N VAL A 67 30.63 -20.75 0.90
CA VAL A 67 30.45 -20.87 -0.56
C VAL A 67 29.75 -22.18 -0.87
N VAL A 68 28.51 -22.12 -1.35
CA VAL A 68 27.83 -23.29 -1.92
C VAL A 68 28.32 -23.49 -3.34
N ASP A 69 29.22 -24.47 -3.48
CA ASP A 69 29.75 -24.91 -4.78
C ASP A 69 28.66 -25.67 -5.55
N ASN A 70 28.22 -25.09 -6.68
CA ASN A 70 27.23 -25.64 -7.60
C ASN A 70 27.86 -26.66 -8.56
N THR A 71 28.54 -27.68 -8.07
CA THR A 71 28.91 -28.82 -8.89
C THR A 71 27.94 -29.97 -8.72
N ARG A 72 27.24 -30.27 -9.80
CA ARG A 72 26.42 -31.48 -9.98
C ARG A 72 27.23 -32.71 -9.67
N VAL A 73 26.88 -33.48 -8.65
CA VAL A 73 27.32 -34.86 -8.51
C VAL A 73 26.11 -35.79 -8.52
N GLN A 74 26.21 -36.75 -9.41
CA GLN A 74 25.28 -37.82 -9.75
C GLN A 74 24.89 -38.70 -8.55
N LYS A 75 23.68 -39.24 -8.65
CA LYS A 75 23.12 -40.33 -7.86
C LYS A 75 24.09 -41.50 -7.67
N ARG A 76 24.18 -41.99 -6.45
CA ARG A 76 24.42 -43.42 -6.20
C ARG A 76 23.54 -43.92 -5.05
N THR A 77 22.80 -44.96 -5.35
CA THR A 77 22.00 -45.85 -4.50
C THR A 77 22.89 -46.78 -3.67
N PHE A 78 22.28 -47.32 -2.62
CA PHE A 78 22.67 -48.42 -1.68
C PHE A 78 23.04 -47.91 -0.30
N GLY A 79 22.57 -48.48 0.78
CA GLY A 79 21.78 -49.62 1.18
C GLY A 79 21.88 -49.77 2.70
N ARG A 80 20.82 -50.30 3.24
CA ARG A 80 20.71 -51.16 4.45
C ARG A 80 21.61 -50.92 5.67
N GLY A 81 20.95 -50.83 6.80
CA GLY A 81 21.46 -51.45 8.06
C GLY A 81 21.22 -50.59 9.29
N GLY A 82 20.39 -51.12 10.19
CA GLY A 82 20.78 -51.41 11.53
C GLY A 82 20.13 -50.55 12.60
N GLY A 83 19.25 -51.16 13.35
CA GLY A 83 18.48 -50.64 14.43
C GLY A 83 19.25 -50.27 15.68
N THR A 84 18.56 -49.57 16.55
CA THR A 84 18.68 -49.77 18.01
C THR A 84 17.40 -49.36 18.71
N VAL A 85 16.98 -50.25 19.54
CA VAL A 85 15.82 -50.26 20.44
C VAL A 85 16.20 -49.44 21.70
N PHE A 86 15.29 -48.59 22.19
CA PHE A 86 15.24 -48.30 23.63
C PHE A 86 13.84 -48.50 24.18
N ARG A 87 13.81 -49.31 25.24
CA ARG A 87 12.69 -49.76 26.09
C ARG A 87 12.41 -48.79 27.21
N GLY A 88 11.15 -48.71 27.57
CA GLY A 88 10.73 -48.22 28.90
C GLY A 88 9.21 -48.13 28.93
N ARG A 89 8.54 -49.09 29.32
CA ARG A 89 7.97 -49.63 30.53
C ARG A 89 6.86 -48.74 31.12
N GLY A 90 5.65 -49.35 31.14
CA GLY A 90 4.79 -49.34 32.31
C GLY A 90 3.33 -48.98 32.05
N GLY A 91 2.46 -49.93 32.21
CA GLY A 91 1.28 -50.01 33.05
C GLY A 91 -0.08 -49.99 32.35
N GLN A 92 -0.59 -51.04 32.05
CA GLN A 92 -1.59 -52.01 32.59
C GLN A 92 -3.07 -51.54 32.61
N ARG A 93 -3.88 -52.44 32.04
CA ARG A 93 -5.30 -52.86 32.27
C ARG A 93 -6.33 -52.13 31.41
N GLY A 94 -7.28 -52.83 30.75
CA GLY A 94 -7.64 -54.20 30.67
C GLY A 94 -8.85 -54.40 29.76
N ALA A 95 -8.97 -55.65 29.28
CA ALA A 95 -10.17 -56.42 28.94
C ALA A 95 -11.08 -55.88 27.79
N ALA A 96 -11.45 -56.56 26.84
CA ALA A 96 -11.75 -57.91 26.43
C ALA A 96 -12.78 -57.88 25.29
N ASN A 97 -12.66 -58.86 24.44
CA ASN A 97 -13.61 -59.64 23.64
C ASN A 97 -13.69 -59.26 22.15
N GLN A 98 -13.18 -60.11 21.36
CA GLN A 98 -13.50 -61.41 20.79
C GLN A 98 -14.19 -61.40 19.43
N ARG A 99 -13.58 -62.19 18.55
CA ARG A 99 -14.07 -62.96 17.42
C ARG A 99 -14.14 -62.21 16.08
N GLY A 100 -13.65 -62.72 14.97
CA GLY A 100 -13.10 -63.98 14.57
C GLY A 100 -13.11 -64.03 13.04
N GLY A 101 -12.17 -64.81 12.50
CA GLY A 101 -12.39 -65.55 11.29
C GLY A 101 -11.60 -65.16 10.02
N ARG A 102 -10.52 -65.83 9.81
CA ARG A 102 -10.14 -66.68 8.64
C ARG A 102 -10.36 -66.05 7.26
N GLY A 103 -9.43 -65.99 6.39
CA GLY A 103 -8.40 -66.88 5.93
C GLY A 103 -8.16 -66.58 4.46
N GLY A 104 -7.02 -66.91 3.97
CA GLY A 104 -6.82 -67.44 2.64
C GLY A 104 -5.71 -66.79 1.81
N PHE A 105 -4.62 -67.52 1.80
CA PHE A 105 -3.45 -67.40 0.92
C PHE A 105 -3.78 -67.62 -0.56
N GLN A 106 -3.02 -67.02 -1.52
CA GLN A 106 -2.16 -67.68 -2.54
C GLN A 106 -1.73 -66.56 -3.53
N ARG A 107 -0.56 -66.39 -3.73
CA ARG A 107 0.67 -66.72 -4.43
C ARG A 107 0.54 -66.82 -5.96
N ALA A 108 1.33 -66.00 -6.58
CA ALA A 108 2.35 -66.21 -7.62
C ALA A 108 1.97 -66.44 -9.08
N GLY A 109 2.63 -65.66 -9.91
CA GLY A 109 3.43 -66.15 -11.02
C GLY A 109 3.02 -65.67 -12.42
N PRO A 110 3.94 -65.70 -13.34
CA PRO A 110 4.11 -64.57 -14.27
C PRO A 110 3.85 -65.00 -15.74
N VAL A 111 4.15 -64.10 -16.68
CA VAL A 111 4.59 -64.25 -18.07
C VAL A 111 3.58 -64.09 -19.22
N SER A 112 4.01 -63.17 -20.03
CA SER A 112 4.17 -63.07 -21.49
C SER A 112 3.05 -62.46 -22.34
N ARG A 113 3.45 -61.40 -22.96
CA ARG A 113 3.60 -61.04 -24.40
C ARG A 113 2.59 -61.66 -25.39
N ALA A 114 1.85 -60.82 -26.09
CA ALA A 114 1.79 -60.75 -27.56
C ALA A 114 0.54 -59.98 -28.03
N GLN A 115 0.80 -58.95 -28.72
CA GLN A 115 0.34 -58.53 -30.08
C GLN A 115 -1.14 -58.68 -30.49
N GLN A 116 -1.61 -57.55 -30.94
CA GLN A 116 -2.35 -57.33 -32.24
C GLN A 116 -3.87 -57.15 -32.20
N THR A 117 -4.23 -56.06 -32.77
CA THR A 117 -5.32 -55.70 -33.70
C THR A 117 -6.77 -55.60 -33.23
N GLY A 118 -7.24 -54.34 -33.38
CA GLY A 118 -8.38 -54.15 -34.28
C GLY A 118 -9.76 -53.89 -33.70
N TYR A 119 -10.31 -52.82 -34.14
CA TYR A 119 -11.71 -52.50 -34.38
C TYR A 119 -12.56 -51.82 -33.29
N ASN A 120 -13.09 -50.71 -33.76
CA ASN A 120 -14.15 -49.85 -33.24
C ASN A 120 -15.43 -50.58 -32.82
N TYR A 121 -16.11 -50.07 -31.82
CA TYR A 121 -17.43 -49.47 -31.82
C TYR A 121 -17.89 -49.14 -30.39
N PRO A 122 -18.83 -48.21 -30.22
CA PRO A 122 -19.07 -47.48 -28.97
C PRO A 122 -20.19 -48.12 -28.15
N ASP A 123 -20.12 -48.01 -26.83
CA ASP A 123 -21.35 -47.82 -26.08
C ASP A 123 -21.15 -47.27 -24.66
N ARG A 124 -22.19 -46.64 -24.25
CA ARG A 124 -22.60 -45.89 -23.08
C ARG A 124 -22.27 -46.55 -21.73
N GLY A 125 -21.98 -45.63 -20.80
CA GLY A 125 -22.59 -45.76 -19.47
C GLY A 125 -21.64 -45.91 -18.31
N GLY A 126 -21.69 -45.01 -17.39
CA GLY A 126 -21.36 -45.28 -16.00
C GLY A 126 -20.30 -44.42 -15.36
N ALA A 127 -20.76 -43.32 -14.82
CA ALA A 127 -20.02 -42.49 -13.85
C ALA A 127 -19.67 -43.30 -12.59
N ARG A 128 -18.41 -43.22 -12.15
CA ARG A 128 -18.05 -43.22 -10.72
C ARG A 128 -16.68 -42.60 -10.50
N GLY A 129 -16.70 -41.55 -9.73
CA GLY A 129 -15.69 -40.70 -9.18
C GLY A 129 -14.34 -41.31 -8.82
N GLY A 130 -13.33 -40.81 -9.46
CA GLY A 130 -11.95 -40.90 -9.00
C GLY A 130 -11.57 -39.55 -8.40
N ARG A 131 -11.32 -39.50 -7.10
CA ARG A 131 -10.65 -38.40 -6.43
C ARG A 131 -9.26 -38.22 -7.06
N GLY A 132 -9.17 -37.33 -8.04
CA GLY A 132 -7.91 -36.89 -8.59
C GLY A 132 -7.26 -35.89 -7.64
N GLY A 133 -6.18 -36.26 -7.00
CA GLY A 133 -5.29 -35.33 -6.31
C GLY A 133 -4.92 -34.22 -7.28
N ARG A 134 -5.11 -32.97 -6.87
CA ARG A 134 -4.64 -31.79 -7.60
C ARG A 134 -3.12 -31.93 -7.74
N ARG A 135 -2.69 -32.39 -8.88
CA ARG A 135 -1.32 -32.20 -9.33
C ARG A 135 -1.13 -30.67 -9.43
N PHE A 136 -0.29 -30.12 -8.58
CA PHE A 136 0.34 -28.82 -8.82
C PHE A 136 1.15 -28.96 -10.13
N GLY A 137 0.49 -28.74 -11.23
CA GLY A 137 1.09 -28.84 -12.55
C GLY A 137 1.42 -27.45 -13.05
N TRP A 138 2.51 -27.34 -13.65
CA TRP A 138 3.16 -26.40 -14.58
C TRP A 138 2.28 -25.36 -15.32
N ARG A 139 1.03 -25.12 -14.91
CA ARG A 139 0.09 -24.14 -15.47
C ARG A 139 0.30 -22.71 -14.97
N ASP A 140 1.18 -22.52 -13.99
CA ASP A 140 1.47 -21.16 -13.50
C ASP A 140 2.49 -20.40 -14.36
N TYR A 141 3.16 -21.10 -15.30
CA TYR A 141 4.09 -20.46 -16.23
C TYR A 141 3.42 -19.84 -17.47
N ASP A 142 2.15 -20.16 -17.74
CA ASP A 142 1.42 -19.68 -18.92
C ASP A 142 0.36 -18.61 -18.61
N LYS A 143 0.35 -18.05 -17.40
CA LYS A 143 -0.49 -16.87 -17.16
C LYS A 143 0.14 -15.70 -17.91
N PRO A 144 -0.59 -15.04 -18.82
CA PRO A 144 -0.07 -13.86 -19.49
C PRO A 144 0.42 -12.87 -18.42
N GLN A 145 1.64 -12.40 -18.58
CA GLN A 145 2.19 -11.42 -17.67
C GLN A 145 1.28 -10.19 -17.71
N ARG A 146 0.74 -9.80 -16.57
CA ARG A 146 -0.14 -8.65 -16.45
C ARG A 146 0.64 -7.39 -16.84
N ILE A 147 0.16 -6.65 -17.83
CA ILE A 147 0.74 -5.38 -18.26
C ILE A 147 0.03 -4.27 -17.50
N ARG A 148 0.78 -3.52 -16.69
CA ARG A 148 0.30 -2.36 -15.96
C ARG A 148 0.61 -1.09 -16.71
N GLU A 149 -0.24 -0.11 -16.54
CA GLU A 149 -0.06 1.23 -17.12
C GLU A 149 1.10 1.96 -16.42
N ALA A 150 1.81 2.78 -17.20
CA ALA A 150 2.82 3.68 -16.66
C ALA A 150 2.15 4.87 -15.97
N SER A 151 2.78 5.41 -14.93
CA SER A 151 2.29 6.63 -14.26
C SER A 151 2.48 7.87 -15.12
N VAL A 152 3.47 7.86 -16.00
CA VAL A 152 3.79 8.97 -16.91
C VAL A 152 4.30 8.42 -18.23
N ASN A 153 4.00 9.11 -19.32
CA ASN A 153 4.52 8.78 -20.64
C ASN A 153 5.91 9.38 -20.81
N ILE A 154 6.89 8.52 -21.15
CA ILE A 154 8.25 8.96 -21.44
C ILE A 154 8.26 9.70 -22.79
N ARG A 155 8.68 10.96 -22.79
CA ARG A 155 8.77 11.78 -24.00
C ARG A 155 10.10 11.52 -24.74
N PRO A 156 10.15 11.76 -26.07
CA PRO A 156 11.37 11.52 -26.86
C PRO A 156 12.56 12.41 -26.49
N ASP A 157 12.31 13.56 -25.89
CA ASP A 157 13.29 14.54 -25.43
C ASP A 157 13.87 14.22 -24.04
N TRP A 158 13.36 13.18 -23.35
CA TRP A 158 13.86 12.74 -22.06
C TRP A 158 15.09 11.85 -22.23
N GLN A 159 16.17 12.20 -21.53
CA GLN A 159 17.39 11.41 -21.51
C GLN A 159 17.44 10.49 -20.29
N MET A 160 17.46 9.18 -20.52
CA MET A 160 17.67 8.21 -19.44
C MET A 160 19.10 8.28 -18.96
N LEU A 161 19.28 8.55 -17.66
CA LEU A 161 20.61 8.67 -17.01
C LEU A 161 21.02 7.38 -16.32
N GLU A 162 20.08 6.74 -15.60
CA GLU A 162 20.38 5.56 -14.78
C GLU A 162 19.18 4.64 -14.63
N GLU A 163 19.46 3.34 -14.50
CA GLU A 163 18.49 2.31 -14.14
C GLU A 163 19.01 1.57 -12.89
N VAL A 164 18.18 1.48 -11.84
CA VAL A 164 18.56 0.85 -10.57
C VAL A 164 17.57 -0.25 -10.23
N ASP A 165 18.08 -1.48 -10.08
CA ASP A 165 17.28 -2.65 -9.69
C ASP A 165 16.97 -2.63 -8.18
N PHE A 166 15.77 -3.13 -7.80
CA PHE A 166 15.35 -3.21 -6.40
C PHE A 166 16.25 -4.09 -5.54
N THR A 167 16.96 -5.06 -6.13
CA THR A 167 17.93 -5.88 -5.38
C THR A 167 19.13 -5.07 -4.92
N ARG A 168 19.51 -4.03 -5.66
CA ARG A 168 20.55 -3.06 -5.24
C ARG A 168 19.98 -2.12 -4.16
N LEU A 169 18.76 -1.58 -4.40
CA LEU A 169 18.12 -0.67 -3.46
C LEU A 169 17.88 -1.32 -2.09
N SER A 170 17.50 -2.59 -2.05
CA SER A 170 17.22 -3.31 -0.79
C SER A 170 18.45 -3.53 0.10
N LYS A 171 19.66 -3.35 -0.44
CA LYS A 171 20.93 -3.49 0.30
C LYS A 171 21.42 -2.17 0.90
N LEU A 172 20.81 -1.05 0.52
CA LEU A 172 21.19 0.26 1.03
C LEU A 172 20.75 0.41 2.48
N ASN A 173 21.56 1.07 3.27
CA ASN A 173 21.25 1.36 4.66
C ASN A 173 21.92 2.67 5.10
N LEU A 174 21.17 3.52 5.77
CA LEU A 174 21.63 4.72 6.44
C LEU A 174 20.88 4.87 7.76
N ASP A 175 21.57 4.90 8.86
CA ASP A 175 20.99 5.13 10.18
C ASP A 175 20.88 6.65 10.41
N ALA A 176 19.73 7.22 10.04
CA ALA A 176 19.46 8.62 10.25
C ALA A 176 18.89 8.84 11.67
N PRO A 177 19.37 9.85 12.40
CA PRO A 177 18.87 10.18 13.73
C PRO A 177 17.41 10.67 13.68
N GLU A 178 16.78 10.75 14.84
CA GLU A 178 15.44 11.34 14.98
C GLU A 178 15.46 12.78 14.49
N GLY A 179 14.48 13.16 13.65
CA GLY A 179 14.38 14.51 13.11
C GLY A 179 14.04 15.54 14.17
N GLU A 180 14.55 16.74 14.00
CA GLU A 180 14.29 17.92 14.82
C GLU A 180 13.06 18.68 14.30
N ASP A 181 12.14 19.05 15.17
CA ASP A 181 11.00 19.91 14.83
C ASP A 181 11.47 21.36 14.73
N LEU A 182 11.36 21.97 13.54
CA LEU A 182 11.73 23.37 13.31
C LEU A 182 10.53 24.30 13.53
N GLU A 183 9.46 24.05 12.78
CA GLU A 183 8.26 24.88 12.77
C GLU A 183 7.00 24.01 12.72
N THR A 184 5.89 24.54 13.27
CA THR A 184 4.59 23.86 13.31
C THR A 184 3.46 24.80 12.94
N TYR A 185 2.53 24.32 12.11
CA TYR A 185 1.44 25.10 11.54
C TYR A 185 0.10 24.38 11.61
N GLY A 186 -0.98 25.14 11.62
CA GLY A 186 -2.34 24.64 11.56
C GLY A 186 -2.95 24.36 12.92
N PHE A 187 -3.94 23.48 12.96
CA PHE A 187 -4.61 23.07 14.18
C PHE A 187 -5.12 21.64 14.08
N LEU A 188 -5.42 21.04 15.23
CA LEU A 188 -5.96 19.71 15.34
C LEU A 188 -7.21 19.69 16.21
N HIS A 189 -8.18 18.85 15.87
CA HIS A 189 -9.28 18.47 16.73
C HIS A 189 -8.98 17.19 17.51
N TYR A 190 -9.71 17.00 18.61
CA TYR A 190 -9.62 15.73 19.36
C TYR A 190 -10.29 14.60 18.60
N TYR A 191 -9.61 13.44 18.61
CA TYR A 191 -10.16 12.18 18.12
C TYR A 191 -11.31 11.68 18.99
N ASP A 192 -12.42 11.28 18.35
CA ASP A 192 -13.56 10.68 19.03
C ASP A 192 -13.28 9.21 19.40
N LYS A 193 -12.94 8.98 20.66
CA LYS A 193 -12.70 7.63 21.21
C LYS A 193 -13.89 6.67 21.09
N SER A 194 -15.09 7.16 20.75
CA SER A 194 -16.25 6.28 20.51
C SER A 194 -16.03 5.36 19.32
N TYR A 195 -15.19 5.76 18.35
CA TYR A 195 -14.82 4.94 17.20
C TYR A 195 -13.95 3.73 17.55
N ASP A 196 -13.23 3.76 18.66
CA ASP A 196 -12.46 2.59 19.15
C ASP A 196 -13.36 1.44 19.60
N LYS A 197 -14.64 1.74 19.89
CA LYS A 197 -15.62 0.73 20.28
C LYS A 197 -16.28 0.13 19.04
N PRO A 198 -16.54 -1.19 19.00
CA PRO A 198 -17.30 -1.80 17.92
C PRO A 198 -18.66 -1.12 17.74
N PRO A 199 -19.12 -0.94 16.49
CA PRO A 199 -20.44 -0.38 16.24
C PRO A 199 -21.53 -1.27 16.86
N VAL A 200 -22.57 -0.63 17.40
CA VAL A 200 -23.73 -1.34 17.97
C VAL A 200 -24.54 -1.98 16.83
N LYS A 201 -25.07 -3.19 17.07
CA LYS A 201 -25.72 -4.03 16.04
C LYS A 201 -26.74 -3.34 15.14
N ASN A 202 -27.39 -2.26 15.58
CA ASN A 202 -28.44 -1.56 14.84
C ASN A 202 -28.07 -0.10 14.50
N ALA A 203 -26.82 0.32 14.75
CA ALA A 203 -26.33 1.66 14.46
C ALA A 203 -25.08 1.56 13.58
N GLU A 204 -25.30 1.41 12.28
CA GLU A 204 -24.20 1.44 11.31
C GLU A 204 -23.60 2.85 11.25
N ARG A 205 -22.28 2.92 11.33
CA ARG A 205 -21.51 4.16 11.16
C ARG A 205 -21.19 4.35 9.68
N LYS A 206 -22.09 4.96 8.94
CA LYS A 206 -21.86 5.26 7.53
C LYS A 206 -20.84 6.39 7.38
N ILE A 207 -20.02 6.30 6.35
CA ILE A 207 -19.17 7.40 5.93
C ILE A 207 -20.06 8.51 5.38
N GLN A 208 -19.80 9.74 5.80
CA GLN A 208 -20.48 10.95 5.37
C GLN A 208 -19.51 11.81 4.58
N ALA A 209 -19.99 12.47 3.55
CA ALA A 209 -19.22 13.50 2.87
C ALA A 209 -19.13 14.73 3.78
N LEU A 210 -17.91 15.19 4.01
CA LEU A 210 -17.62 16.36 4.81
C LEU A 210 -16.82 17.35 3.96
N ASP A 211 -17.44 18.47 3.65
CA ASP A 211 -16.79 19.53 2.87
C ASP A 211 -15.89 20.34 3.78
N ARG A 212 -14.59 20.14 3.65
CA ARG A 212 -13.52 20.84 4.39
C ARG A 212 -12.38 21.14 3.46
N ALA A 213 -11.87 22.37 3.50
CA ALA A 213 -10.68 22.74 2.76
C ALA A 213 -9.47 21.96 3.25
N ALA A 214 -8.85 21.20 2.34
CA ALA A 214 -7.65 20.41 2.60
C ALA A 214 -6.66 20.59 1.45
N TYR A 215 -5.37 20.70 1.79
CA TYR A 215 -4.32 21.04 0.84
C TYR A 215 -3.28 19.93 0.77
N ASN A 216 -2.81 19.65 -0.43
CA ASN A 216 -1.73 18.70 -0.70
C ASN A 216 -0.70 19.33 -1.65
N VAL A 217 -0.11 20.43 -1.18
CA VAL A 217 0.84 21.27 -1.94
C VAL A 217 2.15 20.50 -2.14
N THR A 218 2.73 20.57 -3.34
CA THR A 218 4.06 20.01 -3.63
C THR A 218 5.17 20.79 -2.91
N THR A 219 6.37 20.23 -2.88
CA THR A 219 7.49 20.77 -2.08
C THR A 219 7.90 22.16 -2.51
N SER A 220 8.07 22.40 -3.82
CA SER A 220 8.53 23.68 -4.36
C SER A 220 7.49 24.81 -4.27
N GLN A 221 6.20 24.46 -4.18
CA GLN A 221 5.10 25.41 -4.01
C GLN A 221 4.79 25.71 -2.52
N ASP A 222 5.46 25.06 -1.59
CA ASP A 222 5.26 25.26 -0.16
C ASP A 222 5.97 26.55 0.31
N PRO A 223 5.22 27.59 0.74
CA PRO A 223 5.81 28.89 1.12
C PRO A 223 6.76 28.78 2.31
N VAL A 224 6.50 27.85 3.23
CA VAL A 224 7.36 27.65 4.41
C VAL A 224 8.67 26.95 4.02
N ILE A 225 8.60 25.97 3.11
CA ILE A 225 9.80 25.32 2.58
C ILE A 225 10.66 26.35 1.84
N ASN A 226 10.06 27.21 1.04
CA ASN A 226 10.77 28.27 0.32
C ASN A 226 11.47 29.24 1.28
N GLU A 227 10.77 29.69 2.35
CA GLU A 227 11.38 30.53 3.38
C GLU A 227 12.57 29.82 4.08
N LEU A 228 12.44 28.52 4.40
CA LEU A 228 13.50 27.73 5.02
C LEU A 228 14.68 27.51 4.05
N ALA A 229 14.41 27.36 2.76
CA ALA A 229 15.44 27.24 1.73
C ALA A 229 16.23 28.55 1.55
N GLU A 230 15.56 29.70 1.54
CA GLU A 230 16.19 31.02 1.52
C GLU A 230 17.10 31.25 2.73
N LYS A 231 16.69 30.75 3.90
CA LYS A 231 17.48 30.79 5.15
C LYS A 231 18.65 29.77 5.17
N ASN A 232 18.84 28.97 4.13
CA ASN A 232 19.80 27.89 4.07
C ASN A 232 19.68 26.88 5.24
N ALA A 233 18.44 26.58 5.66
CA ALA A 233 18.19 25.69 6.78
C ALA A 233 18.49 24.20 6.45
N ALA A 234 18.47 23.84 5.16
CA ALA A 234 18.86 22.55 4.62
C ALA A 234 19.20 22.65 3.12
N THR A 235 19.74 21.58 2.57
CA THR A 235 20.05 21.46 1.14
C THR A 235 19.07 20.56 0.37
N VAL A 236 18.25 19.79 1.09
CA VAL A 236 17.26 18.86 0.47
C VAL A 236 15.89 19.07 1.11
N PHE A 237 14.85 19.07 0.30
CA PHE A 237 13.49 19.35 0.71
C PHE A 237 12.51 18.32 0.13
N ALA A 238 11.53 17.91 0.93
CA ALA A 238 10.46 17.00 0.50
C ALA A 238 9.20 17.14 1.36
N THR A 239 8.09 16.60 0.88
CA THR A 239 6.94 16.26 1.72
C THR A 239 7.03 14.81 2.19
N SER A 240 6.37 14.47 3.30
CA SER A 240 6.35 13.10 3.83
C SER A 240 5.69 12.10 2.87
N ASP A 241 4.75 12.56 2.02
CA ASP A 241 4.07 11.72 1.04
C ASP A 241 5.04 11.27 -0.05
N ILE A 242 5.78 12.20 -0.63
CA ILE A 242 6.80 11.92 -1.65
C ILE A 242 7.92 11.09 -1.05
N LEU A 243 8.43 11.51 0.11
CA LEU A 243 9.54 10.83 0.76
C LEU A 243 9.20 9.39 1.14
N SER A 244 7.99 9.15 1.69
CA SER A 244 7.56 7.79 2.04
C SER A 244 7.40 6.87 0.82
N MET A 245 7.02 7.41 -0.35
CA MET A 245 7.01 6.64 -1.59
C MET A 245 8.42 6.17 -1.96
N LEU A 246 9.39 7.08 -1.92
CA LEU A 246 10.78 6.76 -2.23
C LEU A 246 11.39 5.78 -1.20
N MET A 247 11.17 6.02 0.10
CA MET A 247 11.66 5.15 1.17
C MET A 247 11.07 3.73 1.12
N CYS A 248 9.86 3.58 0.60
CA CYS A 248 9.18 2.30 0.45
C CYS A 248 9.21 1.74 -0.99
N ALA A 249 10.02 2.30 -1.87
CA ALA A 249 10.07 1.98 -3.30
C ALA A 249 10.16 0.48 -3.59
N THR A 250 10.96 -0.26 -2.83
CA THR A 250 11.15 -1.71 -3.01
C THR A 250 9.90 -2.56 -2.75
N ARG A 251 8.86 -1.98 -2.14
CA ARG A 251 7.55 -2.63 -1.88
C ARG A 251 6.50 -2.28 -2.93
N SER A 252 6.70 -1.22 -3.70
CA SER A 252 5.73 -0.76 -4.68
C SER A 252 5.65 -1.71 -5.88
N VAL A 253 4.42 -1.95 -6.34
CA VAL A 253 4.12 -2.77 -7.52
C VAL A 253 3.64 -1.88 -8.65
N TYR A 254 2.74 -0.93 -8.35
CA TYR A 254 2.26 0.03 -9.34
C TYR A 254 3.35 1.04 -9.71
N SER A 255 3.21 1.63 -10.89
CA SER A 255 4.09 2.70 -11.35
C SER A 255 3.82 3.98 -10.57
N TRP A 256 4.87 4.76 -10.38
CA TRP A 256 4.84 6.10 -9.83
C TRP A 256 6.02 6.89 -10.37
N ASP A 257 5.94 8.20 -10.30
CA ASP A 257 6.98 9.13 -10.71
C ASP A 257 7.16 10.23 -9.67
N ILE A 258 8.39 10.66 -9.48
CA ILE A 258 8.78 11.76 -8.60
C ILE A 258 9.59 12.74 -9.44
N VAL A 259 9.20 14.00 -9.41
CA VAL A 259 9.95 15.09 -10.02
C VAL A 259 11.04 15.53 -9.04
N ILE A 260 12.24 15.74 -9.52
CA ILE A 260 13.36 16.25 -8.72
C ILE A 260 13.85 17.53 -9.37
N VAL A 261 13.73 18.63 -8.63
CA VAL A 261 14.18 19.95 -9.05
C VAL A 261 15.50 20.26 -8.35
N HIS A 262 16.54 20.57 -9.11
CA HIS A 262 17.81 21.00 -8.57
C HIS A 262 18.11 22.44 -9.00
N GLN A 263 18.23 23.32 -8.03
CA GLN A 263 18.49 24.73 -8.23
C GLN A 263 19.58 25.22 -7.26
N GLY A 264 20.69 25.64 -7.79
CA GLY A 264 21.84 26.01 -6.97
C GLY A 264 22.42 24.81 -6.20
N ASP A 265 22.44 24.92 -4.88
CA ASP A 265 22.83 23.85 -3.95
C ASP A 265 21.63 23.08 -3.38
N LYS A 266 20.40 23.40 -3.84
CA LYS A 266 19.16 22.90 -3.26
C LYS A 266 18.49 21.87 -4.16
N ILE A 267 17.99 20.77 -3.55
CA ILE A 267 17.28 19.69 -4.21
C ILE A 267 15.88 19.61 -3.60
N TYR A 268 14.85 19.69 -4.47
CA TYR A 268 13.45 19.53 -4.11
C TYR A 268 12.91 18.23 -4.69
N PHE A 269 12.36 17.39 -3.86
CA PHE A 269 11.57 16.24 -4.30
C PHE A 269 10.13 16.69 -4.43
N ASP A 270 9.67 16.79 -5.66
CA ASP A 270 8.36 17.29 -6.03
C ASP A 270 7.47 16.19 -6.60
N LYS A 271 6.22 16.53 -6.78
CA LYS A 271 5.25 15.76 -7.51
C LYS A 271 4.61 16.65 -8.58
N ARG A 272 4.19 16.04 -9.67
CA ARG A 272 3.30 16.68 -10.63
C ARG A 272 1.86 16.55 -10.17
N ASP A 273 0.98 17.37 -10.71
CA ASP A 273 -0.45 17.23 -10.51
C ASP A 273 -0.94 15.88 -11.04
N GLY A 274 -1.94 15.30 -10.38
CA GLY A 274 -2.44 13.99 -10.72
C GLY A 274 -1.46 12.83 -10.50
N ALA A 275 -0.40 13.01 -9.69
CA ALA A 275 0.54 11.93 -9.40
C ALA A 275 -0.16 10.72 -8.78
N SER A 276 0.14 9.52 -9.30
CA SER A 276 -0.53 8.28 -8.91
C SER A 276 -0.43 7.95 -7.42
N PHE A 277 0.60 8.43 -6.73
CA PHE A 277 0.80 8.18 -5.31
C PHE A 277 0.00 9.12 -4.38
N ASP A 278 -0.66 10.13 -4.91
CA ASP A 278 -1.66 10.91 -4.18
C ASP A 278 -2.93 10.11 -3.95
N MET A 279 -3.14 9.08 -4.78
CA MET A 279 -4.25 8.16 -4.64
C MET A 279 -3.92 7.02 -3.65
N VAL A 280 -4.94 6.51 -2.99
CA VAL A 280 -4.81 5.38 -2.06
C VAL A 280 -5.00 4.06 -2.79
N SER A 281 -3.90 3.35 -3.09
CA SER A 281 -3.96 2.05 -3.76
C SER A 281 -4.72 1.00 -2.93
N VAL A 282 -5.38 0.03 -3.60
CA VAL A 282 -6.10 -1.07 -2.94
C VAL A 282 -5.57 -2.40 -3.45
N ASN A 283 -5.11 -3.25 -2.54
CA ASN A 283 -4.61 -4.60 -2.82
C ASN A 283 -3.49 -4.68 -3.87
N GLU A 284 -2.70 -3.63 -3.98
CA GLU A 284 -1.58 -3.51 -4.91
C GLU A 284 -0.61 -4.70 -4.85
N ASN A 285 -0.33 -5.20 -3.65
CA ASN A 285 0.61 -6.29 -3.40
C ASN A 285 -0.04 -7.68 -3.37
N ALA A 286 -1.35 -7.79 -3.63
CA ALA A 286 -2.03 -9.06 -3.64
C ALA A 286 -1.55 -9.92 -4.82
N ILE A 287 -1.43 -11.24 -4.60
CA ILE A 287 -1.10 -12.19 -5.68
C ILE A 287 -2.18 -12.15 -6.76
N ASP A 288 -3.43 -12.04 -6.32
CA ASP A 288 -4.58 -11.80 -7.17
C ASP A 288 -4.99 -10.33 -6.99
N ALA A 289 -4.23 -9.41 -7.57
CA ALA A 289 -4.51 -7.98 -7.52
C ALA A 289 -5.70 -7.61 -8.43
N PRO A 290 -6.33 -6.44 -8.22
CA PRO A 290 -7.40 -5.94 -9.08
C PRO A 290 -7.04 -5.99 -10.57
N LEU A 291 -8.04 -6.23 -11.42
CA LEU A 291 -7.84 -6.28 -12.88
C LEU A 291 -7.62 -4.87 -13.43
N GLU A 292 -6.65 -4.73 -14.32
CA GLU A 292 -6.45 -3.49 -15.08
C GLU A 292 -7.67 -3.17 -15.95
N ALA A 293 -7.85 -1.90 -16.29
CA ALA A 293 -9.03 -1.42 -17.02
C ALA A 293 -9.24 -2.17 -18.35
N ALA A 294 -8.18 -2.45 -19.09
CA ALA A 294 -8.23 -3.21 -20.34
C ALA A 294 -8.70 -4.67 -20.13
N GLU A 295 -8.32 -5.30 -19.03
CA GLU A 295 -8.74 -6.66 -18.69
C GLU A 295 -10.19 -6.71 -18.15
N ALA A 296 -10.65 -5.62 -17.55
CA ALA A 296 -12.01 -5.46 -17.00
C ALA A 296 -13.02 -5.00 -18.06
N ALA A 297 -12.58 -4.61 -19.26
CA ALA A 297 -13.44 -4.12 -20.33
C ALA A 297 -14.56 -5.11 -20.66
N GLY A 298 -15.81 -4.63 -20.63
CA GLY A 298 -17.01 -5.46 -20.89
C GLY A 298 -17.44 -6.38 -19.74
N LYS A 299 -16.77 -6.36 -18.59
CA LYS A 299 -17.14 -7.11 -17.38
C LYS A 299 -17.91 -6.22 -16.39
N GLN A 300 -18.67 -6.86 -15.49
CA GLN A 300 -19.38 -6.15 -14.41
C GLN A 300 -18.44 -5.58 -13.33
N ASP A 301 -17.14 -5.86 -13.41
CA ASP A 301 -16.15 -5.53 -12.39
C ASP A 301 -15.39 -4.22 -12.67
N GLN A 302 -15.89 -3.36 -13.56
CA GLN A 302 -15.27 -2.05 -13.84
C GLN A 302 -15.11 -1.16 -12.59
N ILE A 303 -16.00 -1.31 -11.60
CA ILE A 303 -15.90 -0.62 -10.31
C ILE A 303 -14.76 -1.15 -9.41
N ASN A 304 -14.12 -2.23 -9.78
CA ASN A 304 -13.05 -2.90 -9.03
C ASN A 304 -11.70 -2.83 -9.78
N THR A 305 -11.54 -1.92 -10.72
CA THR A 305 -10.25 -1.63 -11.35
C THR A 305 -9.34 -0.86 -10.39
N PRO A 306 -8.00 -0.90 -10.55
CA PRO A 306 -7.08 -0.18 -9.68
C PRO A 306 -7.43 1.30 -9.51
N ASN A 307 -7.73 2.00 -10.60
CA ASN A 307 -8.05 3.44 -10.59
C ASN A 307 -9.38 3.72 -9.89
N ALA A 308 -10.44 2.94 -10.18
CA ALA A 308 -11.73 3.11 -9.53
C ALA A 308 -11.66 2.86 -8.02
N LEU A 309 -10.94 1.80 -7.61
CA LEU A 309 -10.71 1.49 -6.20
C LEU A 309 -9.83 2.52 -5.51
N ALA A 310 -8.83 3.07 -6.22
CA ALA A 310 -7.95 4.09 -5.66
C ALA A 310 -8.71 5.39 -5.40
N MET A 311 -9.54 5.84 -6.34
CA MET A 311 -10.42 7.00 -6.16
C MET A 311 -11.36 6.80 -4.97
N GLU A 312 -12.08 5.67 -4.93
CA GLU A 312 -12.96 5.30 -3.83
C GLU A 312 -12.23 5.33 -2.47
N ALA A 313 -11.07 4.68 -2.38
CA ALA A 313 -10.29 4.61 -1.14
C ALA A 313 -9.73 5.97 -0.72
N THR A 314 -9.39 6.85 -1.66
CA THR A 314 -8.91 8.21 -1.37
C THR A 314 -10.00 9.04 -0.72
N ILE A 315 -11.20 9.05 -1.29
CA ILE A 315 -12.37 9.76 -0.73
C ILE A 315 -12.76 9.17 0.63
N ILE A 316 -12.74 7.84 0.80
CA ILE A 316 -12.97 7.19 2.09
C ILE A 316 -11.96 7.66 3.13
N ASN A 317 -10.67 7.71 2.80
CA ASN A 317 -9.63 8.12 3.73
C ASN A 317 -9.84 9.55 4.20
N HIS A 318 -10.12 10.47 3.27
CA HIS A 318 -10.39 11.86 3.62
C HIS A 318 -11.59 11.98 4.56
N ASN A 319 -12.75 11.48 4.15
CA ASN A 319 -13.97 11.61 4.94
C ASN A 319 -13.89 10.85 6.29
N PHE A 320 -13.22 9.70 6.32
CA PHE A 320 -13.02 8.95 7.55
C PHE A 320 -12.17 9.73 8.55
N ALA A 321 -11.05 10.33 8.11
CA ALA A 321 -10.20 11.12 8.98
C ALA A 321 -10.98 12.27 9.62
N LEU A 322 -11.76 13.02 8.84
CA LEU A 322 -12.58 14.12 9.31
C LEU A 322 -13.73 13.66 10.24
N GLN A 323 -14.44 12.61 9.83
CA GLN A 323 -15.61 12.12 10.58
C GLN A 323 -15.26 11.58 11.96
N THR A 324 -14.02 11.13 12.18
CA THR A 324 -13.58 10.60 13.48
C THR A 324 -13.16 11.68 14.47
N LEU A 325 -13.35 12.96 14.14
CA LEU A 325 -12.98 14.10 14.97
C LEU A 325 -14.19 14.71 15.69
N ILE A 326 -13.91 15.30 16.84
CA ILE A 326 -14.88 16.11 17.58
C ILE A 326 -14.67 17.55 17.15
N GLU A 327 -15.44 18.01 16.18
CA GLU A 327 -15.36 19.38 15.69
C GLU A 327 -16.08 20.33 16.64
N SER A 328 -15.34 20.98 17.52
CA SER A 328 -15.80 22.07 18.35
C SER A 328 -14.64 22.98 18.73
N GLU A 329 -14.89 24.26 18.95
CA GLU A 329 -13.83 25.20 19.38
C GLU A 329 -13.13 24.76 20.67
N LYS A 330 -13.85 24.06 21.56
CA LYS A 330 -13.27 23.54 22.81
C LYS A 330 -12.35 22.34 22.60
N SER A 331 -12.43 21.69 21.43
CA SER A 331 -11.60 20.55 21.06
C SER A 331 -10.47 20.92 20.10
N LYS A 332 -10.27 22.20 19.83
CA LYS A 332 -9.26 22.72 18.91
C LYS A 332 -7.93 22.93 19.65
N VAL A 333 -6.89 22.30 19.15
CA VAL A 333 -5.51 22.46 19.61
C VAL A 333 -4.74 23.15 18.50
N ASN A 334 -4.39 24.43 18.72
CA ASN A 334 -3.68 25.22 17.73
C ASN A 334 -2.17 24.95 17.83
N PHE A 335 -1.51 24.87 16.68
CA PHE A 335 -0.06 24.90 16.58
C PHE A 335 0.46 26.36 16.67
N SER A 336 1.78 26.52 16.59
CA SER A 336 2.43 27.83 16.79
C SER A 336 2.03 28.90 15.77
N LYS A 337 1.69 28.47 14.55
CA LYS A 337 1.31 29.33 13.44
C LYS A 337 0.06 28.81 12.74
N PRO A 338 -0.74 29.67 12.07
CA PRO A 338 -1.90 29.24 11.30
C PRO A 338 -1.50 28.36 10.11
N ASN A 339 -2.48 27.73 9.46
CA ASN A 339 -2.25 26.94 8.23
C ASN A 339 -1.67 27.86 7.13
N PRO A 340 -0.52 27.52 6.52
CA PRO A 340 0.15 28.39 5.55
C PRO A 340 -0.51 28.40 4.16
N PHE A 341 -1.48 27.52 3.92
CA PHE A 341 -2.14 27.33 2.62
C PHE A 341 -3.56 27.88 2.57
N TYR A 342 -4.13 28.25 3.72
CA TYR A 342 -5.53 28.65 3.86
C TYR A 342 -5.67 30.16 3.90
N ASP A 343 -6.52 30.69 3.01
CA ASP A 343 -6.95 32.07 3.01
C ASP A 343 -8.46 32.15 3.26
N GLU A 344 -8.85 32.73 4.40
CA GLU A 344 -10.27 32.89 4.77
C GLU A 344 -11.07 33.75 3.79
N THR A 345 -10.40 34.57 2.98
CA THR A 345 -11.05 35.45 2.01
C THR A 345 -11.38 34.79 0.68
N GLU A 346 -10.63 33.74 0.32
CA GLU A 346 -10.80 32.99 -0.93
C GLU A 346 -11.61 31.70 -0.74
N GLU A 347 -11.61 31.15 0.48
CA GLU A 347 -12.22 29.85 0.75
C GLU A 347 -13.63 29.96 1.35
N THR A 348 -14.57 29.21 0.80
CA THR A 348 -15.95 29.15 1.29
C THR A 348 -16.18 28.09 2.36
N GLU A 349 -15.33 27.04 2.36
CA GLU A 349 -15.46 25.92 3.28
C GLU A 349 -14.53 26.06 4.48
N PRO A 350 -14.96 25.56 5.65
CA PRO A 350 -14.11 25.60 6.83
C PRO A 350 -12.89 24.68 6.65
N LEU A 351 -11.77 25.09 7.20
CA LEU A 351 -10.50 24.38 7.12
C LEU A 351 -10.57 23.01 7.81
N ALA A 352 -10.03 21.98 7.15
CA ALA A 352 -9.84 20.65 7.72
C ALA A 352 -8.87 20.69 8.91
N SER A 353 -9.10 19.81 9.89
CA SER A 353 -8.13 19.55 10.96
C SER A 353 -6.86 18.94 10.37
N LYS A 354 -5.77 19.69 10.39
CA LYS A 354 -4.48 19.24 9.90
C LYS A 354 -3.36 20.03 10.58
N GLY A 355 -2.38 19.34 11.09
CA GLY A 355 -1.18 19.92 11.64
C GLY A 355 0.03 19.61 10.77
N TYR A 356 0.74 20.63 10.36
CA TYR A 356 1.97 20.52 9.58
C TYR A 356 3.17 20.75 10.48
N LYS A 357 4.19 19.86 10.34
CA LYS A 357 5.46 19.99 11.03
C LYS A 357 6.58 19.97 10.00
N TYR A 358 7.42 20.97 10.04
CA TYR A 358 8.64 21.03 9.23
C TYR A 358 9.78 20.49 10.07
N ARG A 359 10.31 19.33 9.68
CA ARG A 359 11.28 18.59 10.47
C ARG A 359 12.57 18.43 9.70
N ARG A 360 13.70 18.68 10.39
CA ARG A 360 15.04 18.52 9.82
C ARG A 360 15.63 17.18 10.20
N PHE A 361 16.11 16.45 9.20
CA PHE A 361 16.78 15.16 9.34
C PHE A 361 18.21 15.30 8.87
N ASP A 362 19.15 14.75 9.63
CA ASP A 362 20.54 14.61 9.24
C ASP A 362 20.69 13.31 8.44
N ILE A 363 21.07 13.43 7.17
CA ILE A 363 21.32 12.31 6.27
C ILE A 363 22.79 12.24 5.84
N SER A 364 23.70 12.85 6.62
CA SER A 364 25.12 12.86 6.36
C SER A 364 25.73 11.46 6.43
N LEU A 365 26.80 11.27 5.67
CA LEU A 365 27.67 10.10 5.74
C LEU A 365 29.02 10.54 6.33
N GLU A 366 29.76 9.63 6.96
CA GLU A 366 31.09 9.91 7.52
C GLU A 366 32.09 10.48 6.49
N ARG A 367 31.86 10.22 5.21
CA ARG A 367 32.70 10.69 4.09
C ARG A 367 32.38 12.12 3.63
N ASP A 368 31.30 12.71 4.11
CA ASP A 368 30.86 14.03 3.65
C ASP A 368 31.73 15.12 4.30
N GLU A 369 32.22 16.04 3.50
CA GLU A 369 32.98 17.20 3.98
C GLU A 369 32.06 18.22 4.69
N GLU A 370 30.81 18.32 4.20
CA GLU A 370 29.76 19.18 4.76
C GLU A 370 28.53 18.38 5.14
N PRO A 371 27.83 18.74 6.23
CA PRO A 371 26.62 18.06 6.65
C PRO A 371 25.52 18.13 5.57
N VAL A 372 24.87 17.00 5.31
CA VAL A 372 23.72 16.92 4.41
C VAL A 372 22.44 16.81 5.21
N SER A 373 21.67 17.87 5.23
CA SER A 373 20.40 17.90 5.94
C SER A 373 19.22 17.99 4.99
N MET A 374 18.11 17.39 5.41
CA MET A 374 16.85 17.35 4.68
C MET A 374 15.72 17.89 5.54
N ILE A 375 14.96 18.85 5.03
CA ILE A 375 13.72 19.30 5.66
C ILE A 375 12.54 18.58 5.01
N VAL A 376 11.68 18.01 5.86
CA VAL A 376 10.48 17.29 5.44
C VAL A 376 9.25 17.93 6.07
N ARG A 377 8.29 18.36 5.24
CA ARG A 377 6.95 18.68 5.72
C ARG A 377 6.22 17.39 6.04
N THR A 378 5.82 17.23 7.28
CA THR A 378 5.09 16.08 7.78
C THR A 378 3.72 16.50 8.29
N GLU A 379 2.78 15.55 8.36
CA GLU A 379 1.38 15.83 8.68
C GLU A 379 0.88 14.95 9.82
N VAL A 380 0.03 15.54 10.66
CA VAL A 380 -0.76 14.83 11.67
C VAL A 380 -2.22 15.25 11.58
N ASP A 381 -3.15 14.35 11.91
CA ASP A 381 -4.57 14.53 11.61
C ASP A 381 -5.41 14.90 12.84
N ALA A 382 -4.99 14.46 14.04
CA ALA A 382 -5.77 14.61 15.26
C ALA A 382 -4.93 14.59 16.52
N VAL A 383 -5.55 14.95 17.64
CA VAL A 383 -5.02 14.76 18.99
C VAL A 383 -5.90 13.79 19.75
N MET A 384 -5.31 12.81 20.42
CA MET A 384 -5.98 11.98 21.39
C MET A 384 -5.69 12.50 22.80
N LYS A 385 -6.73 12.95 23.48
CA LYS A 385 -6.59 13.47 24.84
C LYS A 385 -5.97 12.43 25.77
N GLY A 386 -4.98 12.87 26.53
CA GLY A 386 -4.35 12.08 27.59
C GLY A 386 -5.36 11.45 28.54
N GLY A 387 -4.97 10.35 29.18
CA GLY A 387 -5.85 9.60 30.09
C GLY A 387 -6.25 10.42 31.32
N PRO A 388 -7.28 9.98 32.07
CA PRO A 388 -7.77 10.66 33.27
C PRO A 388 -6.73 10.77 34.39
N THR A 389 -5.62 10.04 34.28
CA THR A 389 -4.48 10.06 35.21
C THR A 389 -3.42 11.11 34.86
N GLY A 390 -3.68 12.05 33.91
CA GLY A 390 -2.78 13.15 33.60
C GLY A 390 -1.69 12.84 32.56
N GLY A 391 -1.92 11.89 31.65
CA GLY A 391 -1.02 11.68 30.51
C GLY A 391 -1.04 12.84 29.51
N GLU A 392 0.05 13.02 28.77
CA GLU A 392 0.16 14.01 27.70
C GLU A 392 -0.80 13.70 26.55
N ASP A 393 -1.21 14.74 25.84
CA ASP A 393 -2.00 14.60 24.63
C ASP A 393 -1.14 13.98 23.53
N GLN A 394 -1.72 13.04 22.77
CA GLN A 394 -1.03 12.24 21.75
C GLN A 394 -1.43 12.69 20.35
N GLN A 395 -0.48 12.96 19.49
CA GLN A 395 -0.72 13.27 18.09
C GLN A 395 -0.93 12.00 17.28
N LEU A 396 -1.95 12.01 16.44
CA LEU A 396 -2.39 10.86 15.68
C LEU A 396 -2.33 11.10 14.17
N VAL A 397 -2.00 10.02 13.45
CA VAL A 397 -2.26 9.86 12.02
C VAL A 397 -3.46 8.93 11.85
N ILE A 398 -4.44 9.33 11.03
CA ILE A 398 -5.70 8.59 10.84
C ILE A 398 -5.80 8.17 9.37
N LYS A 399 -5.92 6.87 9.15
CA LYS A 399 -6.05 6.29 7.81
C LYS A 399 -7.15 5.22 7.79
N ALA A 400 -7.70 4.90 6.63
CA ALA A 400 -8.71 3.87 6.46
C ALA A 400 -8.34 2.86 5.38
N LEU A 401 -8.47 1.58 5.72
CA LEU A 401 -8.44 0.47 4.79
C LEU A 401 -9.83 0.30 4.17
N ASN A 402 -9.88 -0.02 2.89
CA ASN A 402 -11.12 -0.21 2.15
C ASN A 402 -11.31 -1.69 1.73
N GLU A 403 -12.40 -2.31 2.20
CA GLU A 403 -12.91 -3.58 1.69
C GLU A 403 -13.98 -3.31 0.63
N PHE A 404 -13.79 -3.82 -0.59
CA PHE A 404 -14.78 -3.67 -1.66
C PHE A 404 -15.67 -4.91 -1.79
N ASP A 405 -15.21 -6.02 -2.33
CA ASP A 405 -15.92 -7.30 -2.40
C ASP A 405 -14.96 -8.44 -2.09
N PRO A 406 -15.10 -9.14 -0.93
CA PRO A 406 -14.20 -10.24 -0.58
C PRO A 406 -14.26 -11.44 -1.53
N LYS A 407 -15.22 -11.46 -2.46
CA LYS A 407 -15.38 -12.54 -3.47
C LYS A 407 -14.97 -12.11 -4.87
N ALA A 408 -14.73 -10.82 -5.10
CA ALA A 408 -14.30 -10.32 -6.39
C ALA A 408 -12.88 -10.75 -6.72
N GLN A 409 -12.57 -10.78 -8.00
CA GLN A 409 -11.19 -10.85 -8.45
C GLN A 409 -10.44 -9.60 -7.96
N GLY A 410 -9.25 -9.78 -7.44
CA GLY A 410 -8.49 -8.69 -6.84
C GLY A 410 -8.67 -8.56 -5.32
N SER A 411 -9.57 -9.32 -4.70
CA SER A 411 -9.72 -9.33 -3.24
C SER A 411 -8.50 -9.91 -2.49
N GLY A 412 -7.56 -10.53 -3.20
CA GLY A 412 -6.33 -11.08 -2.64
C GLY A 412 -6.55 -12.19 -1.61
N GLY A 413 -7.71 -12.86 -1.63
CA GLY A 413 -8.10 -13.85 -0.64
C GLY A 413 -8.47 -13.23 0.71
N ALA A 414 -8.90 -11.97 0.72
CA ALA A 414 -9.31 -11.26 1.92
C ALA A 414 -10.43 -11.99 2.68
N LEU A 415 -10.36 -11.92 4.00
CA LEU A 415 -11.44 -12.38 4.87
C LEU A 415 -12.58 -11.35 4.82
N ASP A 416 -13.83 -11.81 4.84
CA ASP A 416 -15.00 -10.94 4.98
C ASP A 416 -14.96 -10.21 6.33
N TRP A 417 -14.73 -8.91 6.32
CA TRP A 417 -14.57 -8.10 7.52
C TRP A 417 -15.84 -8.02 8.37
N ARG A 418 -17.01 -8.00 7.74
CA ARG A 418 -18.29 -7.97 8.47
C ARG A 418 -18.46 -9.16 9.42
N THR A 419 -17.92 -10.31 9.03
CA THR A 419 -18.02 -11.54 9.81
C THR A 419 -16.79 -11.84 10.65
N LYS A 420 -15.62 -11.35 10.25
CA LYS A 420 -14.33 -11.78 10.82
C LYS A 420 -13.61 -10.70 11.64
N LEU A 421 -13.86 -9.42 11.41
CA LEU A 421 -13.11 -8.35 12.05
C LEU A 421 -13.17 -8.41 13.59
N ASN A 422 -14.34 -8.68 14.17
CA ASN A 422 -14.49 -8.74 15.62
C ASN A 422 -13.88 -10.00 16.25
N SER A 423 -13.90 -11.13 15.55
CA SER A 423 -13.44 -12.42 16.07
C SER A 423 -12.00 -12.76 15.67
N GLN A 424 -11.52 -12.27 14.54
CA GLN A 424 -10.24 -12.64 13.93
C GLN A 424 -9.48 -11.41 13.42
N ARG A 425 -9.49 -10.31 14.18
CA ARG A 425 -8.86 -9.03 13.77
C ARG A 425 -7.41 -9.20 13.35
N GLY A 426 -6.64 -10.00 14.06
CA GLY A 426 -5.24 -10.28 13.72
C GLY A 426 -5.07 -10.94 12.35
N ALA A 427 -5.95 -11.87 11.98
CA ALA A 427 -5.91 -12.51 10.67
C ALA A 427 -6.33 -11.56 9.53
N VAL A 428 -7.33 -10.70 9.80
CA VAL A 428 -7.72 -9.63 8.86
C VAL A 428 -6.54 -8.70 8.64
N LEU A 429 -5.93 -8.20 9.71
CA LEU A 429 -4.78 -7.29 9.59
C LEU A 429 -3.59 -7.94 8.89
N ALA A 430 -3.27 -9.19 9.19
CA ALA A 430 -2.18 -9.91 8.52
C ALA A 430 -2.42 -10.05 7.01
N THR A 431 -3.67 -10.25 6.60
CA THR A 431 -4.05 -10.29 5.18
C THR A 431 -3.87 -8.90 4.54
N GLU A 432 -4.28 -7.84 5.24
CA GLU A 432 -4.09 -6.47 4.78
C GLU A 432 -2.60 -6.08 4.69
N MET A 433 -1.78 -6.46 5.67
CA MET A 433 -0.33 -6.26 5.62
C MET A 433 0.32 -6.94 4.42
N LYS A 434 -0.21 -8.07 3.97
CA LYS A 434 0.25 -8.76 2.76
C LYS A 434 -0.24 -8.07 1.49
N ASN A 435 -1.54 -7.83 1.38
CA ASN A 435 -2.18 -7.34 0.16
C ASN A 435 -1.92 -5.84 -0.07
N ASN A 436 -1.65 -5.08 0.98
CA ASN A 436 -1.44 -3.65 0.98
C ASN A 436 -0.08 -3.26 1.61
N SER A 437 0.94 -4.08 1.39
CA SER A 437 2.27 -3.91 2.00
C SER A 437 2.90 -2.55 1.69
N ALA A 438 2.84 -2.09 0.45
CA ALA A 438 3.37 -0.80 0.03
C ALA A 438 2.63 0.36 0.72
N LYS A 439 1.30 0.37 0.64
CA LYS A 439 0.44 1.39 1.26
C LYS A 439 0.66 1.50 2.76
N LEU A 440 0.58 0.38 3.47
CA LEU A 440 0.76 0.37 4.93
C LEU A 440 2.18 0.77 5.34
N ALA A 441 3.20 0.40 4.56
CA ALA A 441 4.57 0.85 4.80
C ALA A 441 4.69 2.38 4.63
N ARG A 442 4.12 2.95 3.58
CA ARG A 442 4.09 4.41 3.37
C ARG A 442 3.42 5.14 4.54
N TRP A 443 2.20 4.76 4.92
CA TRP A 443 1.48 5.39 6.04
C TRP A 443 2.24 5.29 7.36
N THR A 444 2.89 4.15 7.59
CA THR A 444 3.72 3.96 8.79
C THR A 444 4.95 4.85 8.76
N THR A 445 5.61 4.97 7.60
CA THR A 445 6.76 5.86 7.41
C THR A 445 6.35 7.31 7.62
N GLN A 446 5.23 7.77 7.04
CA GLN A 446 4.68 9.12 7.26
C GLN A 446 4.45 9.40 8.75
N ALA A 447 3.81 8.47 9.46
CA ALA A 447 3.56 8.60 10.89
C ALA A 447 4.87 8.67 11.72
N ILE A 448 5.90 7.91 11.34
CA ILE A 448 7.21 7.96 12.00
C ILE A 448 7.93 9.26 11.68
N LEU A 449 7.95 9.70 10.42
CA LEU A 449 8.55 10.98 10.01
C LEU A 449 7.88 12.15 10.74
N ALA A 450 6.55 12.12 10.92
CA ALA A 450 5.80 13.12 11.67
C ALA A 450 6.00 13.03 13.20
N LYS A 451 6.72 12.02 13.70
CA LYS A 451 6.81 11.74 15.14
C LYS A 451 5.43 11.66 15.79
N ALA A 452 4.49 11.00 15.10
CA ALA A 452 3.16 10.75 15.64
C ALA A 452 3.22 9.68 16.73
N ASP A 453 2.48 9.91 17.83
CA ASP A 453 2.42 8.98 18.98
C ASP A 453 1.60 7.74 18.66
N GLY A 454 0.61 7.89 17.76
CA GLY A 454 -0.28 6.82 17.37
C GLY A 454 -0.76 6.90 15.93
N MET A 455 -1.16 5.75 15.43
CA MET A 455 -1.81 5.63 14.12
C MET A 455 -3.14 4.91 14.32
N LYS A 456 -4.23 5.49 13.79
CA LYS A 456 -5.57 4.89 13.79
C LYS A 456 -5.87 4.36 12.40
N LEU A 457 -6.15 3.05 12.32
CA LEU A 457 -6.56 2.38 11.08
C LEU A 457 -8.04 2.03 11.15
N GLY A 458 -8.85 2.70 10.33
CA GLY A 458 -10.25 2.36 10.11
C GLY A 458 -10.38 1.16 9.17
N PHE A 459 -11.39 0.34 9.41
CA PHE A 459 -11.81 -0.75 8.53
C PHE A 459 -13.15 -0.35 7.94
N VAL A 460 -13.15 0.09 6.69
CA VAL A 460 -14.30 0.61 5.97
C VAL A 460 -14.68 -0.36 4.85
N SER A 461 -15.96 -0.71 4.76
CA SER A 461 -16.46 -1.66 3.76
C SER A 461 -17.63 -1.06 3.01
N ARG A 462 -17.79 -1.38 1.73
CA ARG A 462 -18.98 -1.04 0.95
C ARG A 462 -20.21 -1.61 1.63
N VAL A 463 -21.30 -0.84 1.74
CA VAL A 463 -22.59 -1.35 2.24
C VAL A 463 -23.12 -2.46 1.33
N ASN A 464 -23.02 -2.24 0.02
CA ASN A 464 -23.28 -3.24 -1.02
C ASN A 464 -22.02 -3.49 -1.82
N PRO A 465 -21.46 -4.71 -1.83
CA PRO A 465 -20.22 -5.01 -2.56
C PRO A 465 -20.25 -4.65 -4.06
N ARG A 466 -21.43 -4.58 -4.65
CA ARG A 466 -21.63 -4.23 -6.07
C ARG A 466 -21.83 -2.74 -6.33
N SER A 467 -21.68 -1.90 -5.34
CA SER A 467 -21.89 -0.46 -5.47
C SER A 467 -20.93 0.32 -4.59
N PRO A 468 -20.17 1.26 -5.13
CA PRO A 468 -19.28 2.13 -4.36
C PRO A 468 -20.02 3.32 -3.72
N ALA A 469 -21.35 3.40 -3.86
CA ALA A 469 -22.13 4.58 -3.46
C ALA A 469 -22.23 4.80 -1.94
N SER A 470 -21.96 3.79 -1.10
CA SER A 470 -22.14 3.91 0.35
C SER A 470 -21.20 2.98 1.11
N HIS A 471 -20.61 3.50 2.15
CA HIS A 471 -19.61 2.82 2.97
C HIS A 471 -19.95 2.85 4.45
N VAL A 472 -19.44 1.87 5.19
CA VAL A 472 -19.66 1.72 6.63
C VAL A 472 -18.36 1.43 7.35
N VAL A 473 -18.15 2.09 8.47
CA VAL A 473 -17.03 1.85 9.37
C VAL A 473 -17.35 0.63 10.24
N LEU A 474 -16.60 -0.45 10.05
CA LEU A 474 -16.77 -1.71 10.79
C LEU A 474 -15.98 -1.74 12.11
N GLY A 475 -14.93 -0.94 12.19
CA GLY A 475 -14.11 -0.81 13.40
C GLY A 475 -12.88 0.05 13.16
N VAL A 476 -12.22 0.39 14.26
CA VAL A 476 -10.95 1.12 14.25
C VAL A 476 -9.95 0.37 15.13
N ALA A 477 -8.69 0.35 14.71
CA ALA A 477 -7.59 -0.20 15.51
C ALA A 477 -6.48 0.85 15.66
N GLY A 478 -5.93 0.95 16.86
CA GLY A 478 -4.83 1.86 17.17
C GLY A 478 -3.50 1.11 17.21
N TYR A 479 -2.46 1.71 16.66
CA TYR A 479 -1.09 1.17 16.66
C TYR A 479 -0.09 2.27 16.99
N LYS A 480 1.02 1.90 17.60
CA LYS A 480 2.20 2.75 17.67
C LYS A 480 3.00 2.58 16.37
N PRO A 481 3.37 3.67 15.67
CA PRO A 481 3.99 3.57 14.34
C PRO A 481 5.25 2.68 14.30
N ARG A 482 6.17 2.82 15.26
CA ARG A 482 7.40 2.00 15.31
C ARG A 482 7.14 0.51 15.60
N GLU A 483 6.16 0.19 16.46
CA GLU A 483 5.75 -1.19 16.70
C GLU A 483 5.10 -1.81 15.46
N PHE A 484 4.28 -1.02 14.74
CA PHE A 484 3.66 -1.45 13.50
C PHE A 484 4.69 -1.66 12.37
N ALA A 485 5.70 -0.76 12.27
CA ALA A 485 6.84 -0.92 11.38
C ALA A 485 7.57 -2.25 11.61
N SER A 486 7.83 -2.58 12.87
CA SER A 486 8.47 -3.86 13.26
C SER A 486 7.64 -5.07 12.84
N GLN A 487 6.30 -5.03 13.01
CA GLN A 487 5.41 -6.11 12.58
C GLN A 487 5.44 -6.35 11.06
N MET A 488 5.71 -5.29 10.28
CA MET A 488 5.82 -5.37 8.81
C MET A 488 7.25 -5.60 8.32
N ASN A 489 8.23 -5.76 9.21
CA ASN A 489 9.66 -5.75 8.86
C ASN A 489 10.02 -4.53 7.98
N LEU A 490 9.55 -3.35 8.36
CA LEU A 490 9.86 -2.11 7.68
C LEU A 490 11.20 -1.57 8.18
N ASN A 491 12.19 -1.57 7.31
CA ASN A 491 13.53 -1.07 7.59
C ASN A 491 13.65 0.41 7.15
N LEU A 492 13.59 1.33 8.11
CA LEU A 492 13.74 2.77 7.84
C LEU A 492 15.14 3.13 7.38
N GLY A 493 16.17 2.44 7.89
CA GLY A 493 17.55 2.65 7.44
C GLY A 493 17.71 2.34 5.96
N ASN A 494 17.05 1.29 5.45
CA ASN A 494 17.00 1.05 4.00
C ASN A 494 16.34 2.21 3.25
N GLY A 495 15.21 2.73 3.75
CA GLY A 495 14.53 3.89 3.17
C GLY A 495 15.46 5.11 3.09
N TRP A 496 16.13 5.46 4.19
CA TRP A 496 17.08 6.57 4.22
C TRP A 496 18.27 6.33 3.30
N GLY A 497 18.78 5.09 3.21
CA GLY A 497 19.84 4.73 2.27
C GLY A 497 19.44 4.95 0.82
N ILE A 498 18.17 4.65 0.45
CA ILE A 498 17.65 4.92 -0.89
C ILE A 498 17.61 6.43 -1.15
N VAL A 499 17.04 7.20 -0.23
CA VAL A 499 16.95 8.68 -0.34
C VAL A 499 18.35 9.28 -0.53
N ARG A 500 19.28 8.91 0.34
CA ARG A 500 20.66 9.41 0.26
C ARG A 500 21.34 9.07 -1.06
N THR A 501 21.14 7.86 -1.56
CA THR A 501 21.73 7.44 -2.84
C THR A 501 21.21 8.28 -4.00
N ILE A 502 19.90 8.61 -4.03
CA ILE A 502 19.34 9.48 -5.06
C ILE A 502 19.89 10.90 -4.94
N VAL A 503 19.96 11.45 -3.71
CA VAL A 503 20.55 12.79 -3.46
C VAL A 503 22.00 12.85 -3.95
N ASP A 504 22.83 11.86 -3.59
CA ASP A 504 24.22 11.78 -4.04
C ASP A 504 24.32 11.71 -5.56
N ARG A 505 23.40 10.97 -6.18
CA ARG A 505 23.39 10.84 -7.63
C ARG A 505 23.08 12.15 -8.34
N ILE A 506 22.05 12.87 -7.86
CA ILE A 506 21.69 14.20 -8.41
C ILE A 506 22.88 15.17 -8.26
N ARG A 507 23.50 15.23 -7.08
CA ARG A 507 24.67 16.09 -6.85
C ARG A 507 25.83 15.76 -7.77
N ALA A 508 26.09 14.46 -8.01
CA ALA A 508 27.18 14.04 -8.90
C ALA A 508 26.95 14.37 -10.38
N LEU A 509 25.68 14.45 -10.82
CA LEU A 509 25.35 14.84 -12.21
C LEU A 509 25.57 16.32 -12.47
N ASP A 510 25.60 17.13 -11.42
CA ASP A 510 25.59 18.59 -11.53
C ASP A 510 26.95 19.23 -11.26
N SER A 511 28.00 18.44 -10.94
CA SER A 511 29.34 18.92 -10.61
C SER A 511 30.01 19.71 -11.74
N ASP A 512 29.62 19.49 -12.99
CA ASP A 512 30.31 20.02 -14.18
C ASP A 512 29.60 21.22 -14.84
N GLU A 513 28.43 21.67 -14.32
CA GLU A 513 27.65 22.76 -14.90
C GLU A 513 27.49 23.96 -13.96
N PRO A 514 27.18 25.18 -14.51
CA PRO A 514 26.97 26.37 -13.68
C PRO A 514 25.84 26.18 -12.67
N ALA A 515 26.08 26.57 -11.42
CA ALA A 515 25.15 26.43 -10.29
C ALA A 515 23.80 27.18 -10.46
N ASP A 516 23.75 28.17 -11.33
CA ASP A 516 22.55 29.03 -11.53
C ASP A 516 21.48 28.42 -12.44
N LYS A 517 21.75 27.27 -13.06
CA LYS A 517 20.83 26.66 -14.02
C LYS A 517 19.84 25.73 -13.31
N LEU A 518 18.54 26.00 -13.46
CA LEU A 518 17.49 25.08 -13.02
C LEU A 518 17.59 23.77 -13.82
N LYS A 519 17.68 22.64 -13.13
CA LYS A 519 17.67 21.31 -13.70
C LYS A 519 16.51 20.51 -13.15
N LYS A 520 15.85 19.77 -14.02
CA LYS A 520 14.71 18.95 -13.67
C LYS A 520 14.98 17.49 -14.05
N TYR A 521 14.66 16.59 -13.12
CA TYR A 521 14.79 15.16 -13.31
C TYR A 521 13.48 14.47 -12.96
N VAL A 522 13.23 13.31 -13.55
CA VAL A 522 12.07 12.48 -13.22
C VAL A 522 12.54 11.08 -12.85
N LEU A 523 12.23 10.67 -11.64
CA LEU A 523 12.48 9.33 -11.13
C LEU A 523 11.21 8.50 -11.30
N ILE A 524 11.27 7.44 -12.10
CA ILE A 524 10.11 6.62 -12.47
C ILE A 524 10.31 5.19 -11.97
N LYS A 525 9.31 4.63 -11.31
CA LYS A 525 9.19 3.20 -11.09
C LYS A 525 8.55 2.55 -12.31
N ASP A 526 9.26 1.62 -12.94
CA ASP A 526 8.76 0.87 -14.09
C ASP A 526 7.47 0.09 -13.74
N PRO A 527 6.40 0.18 -14.54
CA PRO A 527 5.11 -0.45 -14.24
C PRO A 527 5.21 -1.98 -14.11
N ASN A 528 6.09 -2.61 -14.87
CA ASN A 528 6.15 -4.06 -15.03
C ASN A 528 7.43 -4.71 -14.49
N LYS A 529 8.45 -3.91 -14.15
CA LYS A 529 9.73 -4.37 -13.64
C LYS A 529 10.02 -3.79 -12.26
N SER A 530 10.81 -4.49 -11.47
CA SER A 530 11.28 -4.03 -10.16
C SER A 530 12.53 -3.16 -10.30
N ILE A 531 12.39 -2.04 -11.00
CA ILE A 531 13.47 -1.08 -11.29
C ILE A 531 12.97 0.35 -11.14
N LEU A 532 13.91 1.24 -10.78
CA LEU A 532 13.76 2.69 -10.90
C LEU A 532 14.59 3.18 -12.08
N ARG A 533 14.05 4.16 -12.82
CA ARG A 533 14.78 4.88 -13.87
C ARG A 533 14.81 6.35 -13.57
N LEU A 534 15.97 6.95 -13.71
CA LEU A 534 16.20 8.38 -13.59
C LEU A 534 16.37 8.99 -14.98
N TYR A 535 15.57 10.00 -15.27
CA TYR A 535 15.64 10.75 -16.52
C TYR A 535 16.03 12.20 -16.25
N SER A 536 16.83 12.80 -17.11
CA SER A 536 16.98 14.24 -17.24
C SER A 536 15.90 14.73 -18.21
N VAL A 537 15.21 15.80 -17.86
CA VAL A 537 14.09 16.34 -18.64
C VAL A 537 14.24 17.84 -18.80
N PRO A 538 13.63 18.45 -19.84
CA PRO A 538 13.58 19.89 -19.97
C PRO A 538 12.99 20.56 -18.72
N PRO A 539 13.45 21.75 -18.32
CA PRO A 539 12.93 22.47 -17.14
C PRO A 539 11.42 22.76 -17.21
N THR A 540 10.89 22.99 -18.40
CA THR A 540 9.45 23.25 -18.66
C THR A 540 8.58 21.98 -18.67
N THR A 541 9.18 20.79 -18.49
CA THR A 541 8.41 19.53 -18.46
C THR A 541 7.34 19.58 -17.36
N PHE A 542 6.09 19.31 -17.74
CA PHE A 542 4.84 19.36 -16.98
C PHE A 542 4.23 20.76 -16.78
N GLU A 543 4.91 21.84 -17.05
CA GLU A 543 4.35 23.20 -16.96
C GLU A 543 3.33 23.45 -18.10
N GLU A 544 3.65 23.03 -19.30
CA GLU A 544 2.76 23.12 -20.45
C GLU A 544 1.49 22.25 -20.31
N ASP A 545 1.60 21.10 -19.61
CA ASP A 545 0.47 20.23 -19.34
C ASP A 545 -0.47 20.87 -18.30
N GLU A 546 0.09 21.56 -17.28
CA GLU A 546 -0.67 22.28 -16.26
C GLU A 546 -1.41 23.50 -16.85
N GLU A 547 -0.77 24.26 -17.75
CA GLU A 547 -1.40 25.39 -18.45
C GLU A 547 -2.56 24.90 -19.35
N ALA A 548 -2.37 23.83 -20.12
CA ALA A 548 -3.41 23.26 -20.97
C ALA A 548 -4.60 22.72 -20.16
N GLU A 549 -4.36 22.06 -19.01
CA GLU A 549 -5.42 21.59 -18.12
C GLU A 549 -6.18 22.75 -17.44
N LEU A 550 -5.52 23.87 -17.17
CA LEU A 550 -6.17 25.06 -16.62
C LEU A 550 -7.07 25.73 -17.67
N GLU A 551 -6.60 25.86 -18.92
CA GLU A 551 -7.39 26.38 -20.03
C GLU A 551 -8.63 25.53 -20.31
N GLU A 552 -8.51 24.18 -20.34
CA GLU A 552 -9.67 23.28 -20.50
C GLU A 552 -10.68 23.42 -19.35
N ARG A 553 -10.24 23.65 -18.11
CA ARG A 553 -11.13 23.84 -16.96
C ARG A 553 -11.86 25.20 -16.97
N GLU A 554 -11.20 26.23 -17.44
CA GLU A 554 -11.82 27.55 -17.60
C GLU A 554 -12.89 27.48 -18.70
N GLU A 555 -12.63 26.81 -19.84
CA GLU A 555 -13.61 26.59 -20.90
C GLU A 555 -14.82 25.76 -20.44
N GLU A 556 -14.61 24.67 -19.66
CA GLU A 556 -15.71 23.86 -19.11
C GLU A 556 -16.56 24.63 -18.08
N ASN A 557 -15.97 25.53 -17.29
CA ASN A 557 -16.70 26.36 -16.36
C ASN A 557 -17.53 27.45 -17.06
N ASP A 558 -16.99 28.05 -18.11
CA ASP A 558 -17.70 29.04 -18.91
C ASP A 558 -18.88 28.41 -19.68
N GLU A 559 -18.71 27.18 -20.19
CA GLU A 559 -19.83 26.42 -20.81
C GLU A 559 -20.90 25.96 -19.80
N ALA A 560 -20.56 25.84 -18.52
CA ALA A 560 -21.53 25.46 -17.47
C ALA A 560 -22.31 26.67 -16.90
N GLU A 561 -21.83 27.90 -17.14
CA GLU A 561 -22.50 29.14 -16.73
C GLU A 561 -23.40 29.74 -17.84
N GLU A 562 -23.27 29.29 -19.12
CA GLU A 562 -24.21 29.58 -20.20
C GLU A 562 -25.40 28.58 -20.26
#